data_babf99c68878f014b36885146b80436e
#
_entry.id   babf99c68878f014b36885146b80436e
#
_cell.length_a   1.000
_cell.length_b   1.000
_cell.length_c   1.000
_cell.angle_alpha   90.00
_cell.angle_beta   90.00
_cell.angle_gamma   90.00
#
_symmetry.space_group_name_H-M   'P 1'
#
loop_
_entity.id
_entity.type
_entity.pdbx_description
1 polymer ?
#
loop_
_entity_poly.entity_id
_entity_poly.type
_entity_poly.pdbx_seq_one_letter_code
_entity_poly.pdbx_strand_id
1 'polypeptide(L)'
;KTVLDVGANTGLYSLISKLSNPDLSVYAFEPYLFNLNRLKKNIALNRLTDQIEIIDKAVGDSNSEIEFAVPEVDQICDTISADIDWTNKFYRDFMSYKNIKFQQMTLDEFVAKEKITSIDLIKIDVENCELNVFKGALNLLSKHSPIIQVEMFVDSERVEFYESTLKPLGYYCYLILKEGLIRTESLVDNPDCRNFIFSKQKSSSEYLSFSNLSALIDEIKPSPNPVGSSAISS
;
A
#
# COMPACT_ATOMS: atom_id res chain seq x y z
N LYS A 1 -14.32 -8.99 -1.68
CA LYS A 1 -13.14 -8.43 -0.96
C LYS A 1 -12.18 -7.85 -1.96
N THR A 2 -11.56 -6.71 -1.64
CA THR A 2 -10.72 -5.94 -2.57
C THR A 2 -9.35 -5.67 -1.98
N VAL A 3 -8.32 -5.86 -2.81
CA VAL A 3 -6.91 -5.54 -2.52
C VAL A 3 -6.43 -4.49 -3.52
N LEU A 4 -5.79 -3.44 -3.02
CA LEU A 4 -5.07 -2.46 -3.80
C LEU A 4 -3.57 -2.65 -3.56
N ASP A 5 -2.81 -2.98 -4.61
CA ASP A 5 -1.35 -3.17 -4.58
C ASP A 5 -0.70 -1.96 -5.25
N VAL A 6 -0.29 -0.98 -4.43
CA VAL A 6 0.25 0.30 -4.89
C VAL A 6 1.77 0.23 -4.91
N GLY A 7 2.35 0.42 -6.10
CA GLY A 7 3.73 0.10 -6.40
C GLY A 7 3.90 -1.41 -6.59
N ALA A 8 3.09 -2.00 -7.49
CA ALA A 8 3.04 -3.45 -7.66
C ALA A 8 4.34 -4.04 -8.22
N ASN A 9 5.19 -3.25 -8.86
CA ASN A 9 6.46 -3.64 -9.45
C ASN A 9 6.30 -4.90 -10.32
N THR A 10 6.89 -6.02 -9.96
CA THR A 10 6.79 -7.29 -10.69
C THR A 10 5.54 -8.12 -10.33
N GLY A 11 4.71 -7.65 -9.40
CA GLY A 11 3.41 -8.22 -9.06
C GLY A 11 3.41 -9.26 -7.95
N LEU A 12 4.44 -9.29 -7.10
CA LEU A 12 4.55 -10.30 -6.04
C LEU A 12 3.32 -10.30 -5.12
N TYR A 13 2.95 -9.15 -4.57
CA TYR A 13 1.80 -9.04 -3.66
C TYR A 13 0.47 -9.29 -4.34
N SER A 14 0.30 -8.79 -5.58
CA SER A 14 -0.88 -9.06 -6.40
C SER A 14 -1.08 -10.55 -6.64
N LEU A 15 0.00 -11.27 -7.01
CA LEU A 15 -0.04 -12.72 -7.25
C LEU A 15 -0.34 -13.51 -5.98
N ILE A 16 0.38 -13.21 -4.87
CA ILE A 16 0.16 -13.88 -3.59
C ILE A 16 -1.28 -13.67 -3.12
N SER A 17 -1.79 -12.44 -3.20
CA SER A 17 -3.18 -12.13 -2.83
C SER A 17 -4.17 -12.99 -3.59
N LYS A 18 -4.06 -13.01 -4.91
CA LYS A 18 -5.00 -13.75 -5.78
C LYS A 18 -4.87 -15.25 -5.64
N LEU A 19 -3.65 -15.79 -5.51
CA LEU A 19 -3.41 -17.22 -5.30
C LEU A 19 -3.87 -17.69 -3.91
N SER A 20 -3.78 -16.83 -2.89
CA SER A 20 -4.26 -17.14 -1.54
C SER A 20 -5.78 -17.15 -1.43
N ASN A 21 -6.46 -16.31 -2.22
CA ASN A 21 -7.92 -16.27 -2.27
C ASN A 21 -8.39 -15.86 -3.67
N PRO A 22 -8.87 -16.81 -4.48
CA PRO A 22 -9.33 -16.56 -5.83
C PRO A 22 -10.53 -15.59 -5.95
N ASP A 23 -11.29 -15.39 -4.87
CA ASP A 23 -12.46 -14.50 -4.86
C ASP A 23 -12.10 -13.02 -4.64
N LEU A 24 -10.82 -12.69 -4.44
CA LEU A 24 -10.37 -11.31 -4.30
C LEU A 24 -10.43 -10.56 -5.64
N SER A 25 -10.94 -9.34 -5.61
CA SER A 25 -10.66 -8.34 -6.64
C SER A 25 -9.30 -7.71 -6.33
N VAL A 26 -8.36 -7.79 -7.26
CA VAL A 26 -6.99 -7.28 -7.06
C VAL A 26 -6.69 -6.24 -8.13
N TYR A 27 -6.29 -5.05 -7.70
CA TYR A 27 -5.89 -3.92 -8.53
C TYR A 27 -4.42 -3.62 -8.29
N ALA A 28 -3.60 -3.73 -9.34
CA ALA A 28 -2.15 -3.55 -9.31
C ALA A 28 -1.75 -2.24 -9.98
N PHE A 29 -1.21 -1.28 -9.22
CA PHE A 29 -0.78 0.02 -9.74
C PHE A 29 0.73 0.02 -9.94
N GLU A 30 1.17 0.22 -11.18
CA GLU A 30 2.58 0.31 -11.55
C GLU A 30 2.75 1.20 -12.77
N PRO A 31 3.38 2.38 -12.67
CA PRO A 31 3.50 3.31 -13.78
C PRO A 31 4.63 2.96 -14.76
N TYR A 32 5.69 2.27 -14.32
CA TYR A 32 6.89 2.10 -15.11
C TYR A 32 6.79 0.94 -16.10
N LEU A 33 6.87 1.24 -17.39
CA LEU A 33 6.64 0.27 -18.48
C LEU A 33 7.52 -1.00 -18.35
N PHE A 34 8.74 -0.87 -17.87
CA PHE A 34 9.63 -2.01 -17.69
C PHE A 34 9.09 -2.99 -16.63
N ASN A 35 8.68 -2.46 -15.47
CA ASN A 35 8.03 -3.24 -14.42
C ASN A 35 6.67 -3.77 -14.87
N LEU A 36 5.86 -2.94 -15.55
CA LEU A 36 4.58 -3.36 -16.13
C LEU A 36 4.71 -4.58 -17.04
N ASN A 37 5.73 -4.63 -17.88
CA ASN A 37 5.96 -5.77 -18.77
C ASN A 37 6.29 -7.06 -17.98
N ARG A 38 7.05 -6.94 -16.88
CA ARG A 38 7.34 -8.04 -15.97
C ARG A 38 6.10 -8.48 -15.20
N LEU A 39 5.34 -7.51 -14.66
CA LEU A 39 4.06 -7.73 -13.99
C LEU A 39 3.10 -8.52 -14.89
N LYS A 40 2.86 -8.05 -16.11
CA LYS A 40 1.99 -8.71 -17.11
C LYS A 40 2.46 -10.14 -17.39
N LYS A 41 3.78 -10.32 -17.58
CA LYS A 41 4.37 -11.64 -17.82
C LYS A 41 4.17 -12.57 -16.63
N ASN A 42 4.39 -12.10 -15.42
CA ASN A 42 4.24 -12.90 -14.19
C ASN A 42 2.78 -13.30 -13.97
N ILE A 43 1.84 -12.37 -14.20
CA ILE A 43 0.40 -12.65 -14.14
C ILE A 43 0.02 -13.73 -15.17
N ALA A 44 0.50 -13.60 -16.40
CA ALA A 44 0.23 -14.58 -17.47
C ALA A 44 0.81 -15.97 -17.17
N LEU A 45 2.06 -16.04 -16.67
CA LEU A 45 2.68 -17.30 -16.25
C LEU A 45 1.91 -18.03 -15.15
N ASN A 46 1.23 -17.28 -14.28
CA ASN A 46 0.36 -17.82 -13.21
C ASN A 46 -1.10 -18.04 -13.67
N ARG A 47 -1.44 -17.79 -14.94
CA ARG A 47 -2.80 -17.93 -15.51
C ARG A 47 -3.84 -17.02 -14.85
N LEU A 48 -3.44 -15.81 -14.45
CA LEU A 48 -4.27 -14.84 -13.75
C LEU A 48 -4.58 -13.59 -14.58
N THR A 49 -4.40 -13.63 -15.91
CA THR A 49 -4.52 -12.47 -16.82
C THR A 49 -5.86 -11.73 -16.69
N ASP A 50 -6.96 -12.46 -16.52
CA ASP A 50 -8.30 -11.88 -16.39
C ASP A 50 -8.77 -11.74 -14.94
N GLN A 51 -7.85 -11.89 -13.99
CA GLN A 51 -8.18 -11.95 -12.57
C GLN A 51 -7.49 -10.87 -11.72
N ILE A 52 -6.49 -10.19 -12.29
CA ILE A 52 -5.78 -9.06 -11.68
C ILE A 52 -5.87 -7.90 -12.67
N GLU A 53 -6.43 -6.80 -12.21
CA GLU A 53 -6.51 -5.58 -13.02
C GLU A 53 -5.25 -4.74 -12.84
N ILE A 54 -4.62 -4.39 -13.95
CA ILE A 54 -3.38 -3.60 -13.96
C ILE A 54 -3.72 -2.16 -14.33
N ILE A 55 -3.31 -1.23 -13.47
CA ILE A 55 -3.45 0.21 -13.66
C ILE A 55 -2.06 0.81 -13.91
N ASP A 56 -1.82 1.28 -15.13
CA ASP A 56 -0.55 1.86 -15.59
C ASP A 56 -0.38 3.33 -15.19
N LYS A 57 -0.66 3.63 -13.92
CA LYS A 57 -0.56 4.97 -13.35
C LYS A 57 0.18 4.96 -12.02
N ALA A 58 0.85 6.07 -11.73
CA ALA A 58 1.31 6.37 -10.40
C ALA A 58 0.12 6.67 -9.48
N VAL A 59 0.30 6.44 -8.20
CA VAL A 59 -0.67 6.82 -7.17
C VAL A 59 -0.05 7.90 -6.29
N GLY A 60 -0.80 8.95 -6.00
CA GLY A 60 -0.35 10.06 -5.16
C GLY A 60 -1.50 10.93 -4.70
N ASP A 61 -1.22 12.22 -4.42
CA ASP A 61 -2.14 13.17 -3.80
C ASP A 61 -2.98 13.96 -4.81
N SER A 62 -2.74 13.81 -6.09
CA SER A 62 -3.43 14.57 -7.15
C SER A 62 -3.58 13.78 -8.44
N ASN A 63 -4.51 14.24 -9.28
CA ASN A 63 -4.72 13.71 -10.63
C ASN A 63 -3.96 14.58 -11.64
N SER A 64 -2.69 14.27 -11.84
CA SER A 64 -1.78 15.13 -12.59
C SER A 64 -0.72 14.31 -13.32
N GLU A 65 0.16 14.99 -14.01
CA GLU A 65 1.41 14.43 -14.50
C GLU A 65 2.49 14.63 -13.43
N ILE A 66 3.23 13.57 -13.11
CA ILE A 66 4.33 13.59 -12.13
C ILE A 66 5.61 13.07 -12.76
N GLU A 67 6.75 13.62 -12.36
CA GLU A 67 8.06 13.23 -12.85
C GLU A 67 8.75 12.26 -11.89
N PHE A 68 9.30 11.17 -12.41
CA PHE A 68 10.04 10.17 -11.68
C PHE A 68 11.49 10.11 -12.15
N ALA A 69 12.41 9.92 -11.20
CA ALA A 69 13.76 9.50 -11.50
C ALA A 69 13.76 7.99 -11.80
N VAL A 70 14.14 7.62 -13.02
CA VAL A 70 14.16 6.24 -13.50
C VAL A 70 15.58 5.90 -13.93
N PRO A 71 16.17 4.76 -13.52
CA PRO A 71 17.49 4.35 -13.95
C PRO A 71 17.62 4.30 -15.47
N GLU A 72 18.76 4.75 -16.00
CA GLU A 72 19.03 4.75 -17.45
C GLU A 72 19.25 3.35 -18.01
N VAL A 73 19.58 2.38 -17.15
CA VAL A 73 19.88 1.00 -17.53
C VAL A 73 18.74 0.10 -17.09
N ASP A 74 17.96 -0.41 -18.04
CA ASP A 74 16.77 -1.24 -17.83
C ASP A 74 17.03 -2.61 -17.13
N GLN A 75 18.24 -2.87 -16.67
CA GLN A 75 18.62 -4.18 -16.12
C GLN A 75 18.57 -4.27 -14.59
N ILE A 76 18.42 -3.15 -13.87
CA ILE A 76 18.56 -3.09 -12.40
C ILE A 76 17.38 -2.31 -11.79
N CYS A 77 16.18 -2.43 -12.33
CA CYS A 77 15.11 -1.52 -11.95
C CYS A 77 14.15 -2.15 -10.98
N ASP A 78 14.55 -2.18 -9.74
CA ASP A 78 13.59 -2.42 -8.68
C ASP A 78 13.05 -1.10 -8.09
N THR A 79 13.79 0.01 -8.25
CA THR A 79 13.48 1.28 -7.60
C THR A 79 13.31 2.42 -8.59
N ILE A 80 12.11 3.00 -8.63
CA ILE A 80 11.80 4.29 -9.25
C ILE A 80 11.08 5.15 -8.22
N SER A 81 11.38 6.45 -8.15
CA SER A 81 10.75 7.34 -7.20
C SER A 81 10.39 8.68 -7.83
N ALA A 82 9.28 9.27 -7.39
CA ALA A 82 8.95 10.66 -7.67
C ALA A 82 9.71 11.63 -6.75
N ASP A 83 10.30 11.14 -5.67
CA ASP A 83 11.21 11.93 -4.83
C ASP A 83 12.61 11.92 -5.43
N ILE A 84 12.86 12.91 -6.31
CA ILE A 84 14.12 13.04 -7.03
C ILE A 84 15.28 13.37 -6.07
N ASP A 85 15.03 14.13 -5.03
CA ASP A 85 16.05 14.51 -4.04
C ASP A 85 16.47 13.29 -3.22
N TRP A 86 15.52 12.45 -2.80
CA TRP A 86 15.78 11.19 -2.14
C TRP A 86 16.58 10.24 -3.05
N THR A 87 16.18 10.09 -4.32
CA THR A 87 16.89 9.28 -5.30
C THR A 87 18.33 9.74 -5.47
N ASN A 88 18.54 11.05 -5.61
CA ASN A 88 19.88 11.64 -5.72
C ASN A 88 20.74 11.37 -4.48
N LYS A 89 20.16 11.42 -3.28
CA LYS A 89 20.87 11.20 -2.03
C LYS A 89 21.35 9.76 -1.85
N PHE A 90 20.53 8.78 -2.25
CA PHE A 90 20.81 7.37 -1.95
C PHE A 90 21.41 6.58 -3.11
N TYR A 91 21.17 6.99 -4.38
CA TYR A 91 21.52 6.17 -5.55
C TYR A 91 22.42 6.88 -6.57
N ARG A 92 22.61 8.21 -6.48
CA ARG A 92 23.36 9.00 -7.48
C ARG A 92 24.77 8.48 -7.74
N ASP A 93 25.45 7.99 -6.72
CA ASP A 93 26.83 7.50 -6.83
C ASP A 93 26.93 6.12 -7.48
N PHE A 94 25.80 5.45 -7.65
CA PHE A 94 25.76 4.07 -8.15
C PHE A 94 25.09 3.92 -9.52
N MET A 95 24.24 4.89 -9.92
CA MET A 95 23.46 4.80 -11.17
C MET A 95 23.20 6.16 -11.79
N SER A 96 23.11 6.20 -13.11
CA SER A 96 22.57 7.33 -13.86
C SER A 96 21.05 7.22 -13.94
N TYR A 97 20.35 8.35 -13.77
CA TYR A 97 18.89 8.44 -13.81
C TYR A 97 18.45 9.42 -14.90
N LYS A 98 17.34 9.11 -15.53
CA LYS A 98 16.58 10.03 -16.39
C LYS A 98 15.23 10.34 -15.76
N ASN A 99 14.73 11.53 -15.98
CA ASN A 99 13.40 11.90 -15.52
C ASN A 99 12.36 11.49 -16.58
N ILE A 100 11.35 10.75 -16.15
CA ILE A 100 10.22 10.33 -16.99
C ILE A 100 8.93 10.78 -16.33
N LYS A 101 8.00 11.29 -17.17
CA LYS A 101 6.69 11.72 -16.71
C LYS A 101 5.67 10.57 -16.78
N PHE A 102 4.91 10.44 -15.72
CA PHE A 102 3.83 9.48 -15.60
C PHE A 102 2.51 10.17 -15.24
N GLN A 103 1.41 9.58 -15.67
CA GLN A 103 0.10 9.99 -15.18
C GLN A 103 -0.08 9.51 -13.74
N GLN A 104 -0.51 10.41 -12.87
CA GLN A 104 -0.82 10.13 -11.48
C GLN A 104 -2.32 10.20 -11.24
N MET A 105 -2.80 9.43 -10.29
CA MET A 105 -4.18 9.48 -9.80
C MET A 105 -4.24 9.33 -8.28
N THR A 106 -5.35 9.77 -7.69
CA THR A 106 -5.63 9.50 -6.28
C THR A 106 -6.39 8.18 -6.13
N LEU A 107 -6.19 7.48 -5.01
CA LEU A 107 -6.99 6.29 -4.69
C LEU A 107 -8.47 6.65 -4.47
N ASP A 108 -8.75 7.82 -3.93
CA ASP A 108 -10.13 8.29 -3.72
C ASP A 108 -10.89 8.40 -5.05
N GLU A 109 -10.26 8.97 -6.10
CA GLU A 109 -10.88 9.03 -7.44
C GLU A 109 -11.02 7.65 -8.07
N PHE A 110 -9.97 6.83 -7.98
CA PHE A 110 -10.01 5.47 -8.52
C PHE A 110 -11.20 4.68 -7.96
N VAL A 111 -11.34 4.67 -6.63
CA VAL A 111 -12.41 3.94 -5.94
C VAL A 111 -13.79 4.47 -6.32
N ALA A 112 -13.94 5.80 -6.45
CA ALA A 112 -15.19 6.41 -6.88
C ALA A 112 -15.54 6.06 -8.33
N LYS A 113 -14.56 6.11 -9.24
CA LYS A 113 -14.72 5.80 -10.66
C LYS A 113 -15.08 4.34 -10.90
N GLU A 114 -14.34 3.42 -10.27
CA GLU A 114 -14.59 1.98 -10.39
C GLU A 114 -15.76 1.49 -9.50
N LYS A 115 -16.40 2.39 -8.75
CA LYS A 115 -17.56 2.11 -7.87
C LYS A 115 -17.28 0.99 -6.86
N ILE A 116 -16.06 0.95 -6.34
CA ILE A 116 -15.64 -0.04 -5.36
C ILE A 116 -16.37 0.21 -4.05
N THR A 117 -17.06 -0.80 -3.55
CA THR A 117 -17.91 -0.69 -2.35
C THR A 117 -17.20 -1.07 -1.06
N SER A 118 -16.12 -1.86 -1.13
CA SER A 118 -15.32 -2.23 0.04
C SER A 118 -13.86 -2.42 -0.36
N ILE A 119 -12.96 -2.05 0.54
CA ILE A 119 -11.53 -2.31 0.40
C ILE A 119 -11.06 -2.97 1.69
N ASP A 120 -10.43 -4.12 1.57
CA ASP A 120 -9.99 -4.93 2.72
C ASP A 120 -8.51 -4.71 3.04
N LEU A 121 -7.69 -4.53 2.00
CA LEU A 121 -6.24 -4.38 2.13
C LEU A 121 -5.71 -3.37 1.11
N ILE A 122 -4.79 -2.53 1.56
CA ILE A 122 -3.93 -1.70 0.71
C ILE A 122 -2.48 -2.04 1.04
N LYS A 123 -1.69 -2.45 0.05
CA LYS A 123 -0.23 -2.47 0.14
C LYS A 123 0.31 -1.20 -0.50
N ILE A 124 1.24 -0.53 0.15
CA ILE A 124 1.88 0.69 -0.35
C ILE A 124 3.40 0.50 -0.27
N ASP A 125 4.06 0.65 -1.42
CA ASP A 125 5.50 0.59 -1.55
C ASP A 125 5.89 1.38 -2.80
N VAL A 126 6.10 2.68 -2.61
CA VAL A 126 6.25 3.68 -3.68
C VAL A 126 7.50 4.54 -3.53
N GLU A 127 8.50 3.98 -2.82
CA GLU A 127 9.85 4.54 -2.75
C GLU A 127 9.85 6.03 -2.34
N ASN A 128 9.55 6.24 -1.06
CA ASN A 128 9.53 7.53 -0.36
C ASN A 128 8.35 8.49 -0.68
N CYS A 129 7.36 8.03 -1.46
CA CYS A 129 6.16 8.83 -1.82
C CYS A 129 4.89 8.38 -1.07
N GLU A 130 5.01 7.59 0.00
CA GLU A 130 3.88 6.99 0.73
C GLU A 130 2.92 8.03 1.29
N LEU A 131 3.44 9.18 1.78
CA LEU A 131 2.59 10.27 2.27
C LEU A 131 1.66 10.83 1.21
N ASN A 132 2.11 10.92 -0.04
CA ASN A 132 1.28 11.41 -1.13
C ASN A 132 0.16 10.41 -1.44
N VAL A 133 0.46 9.10 -1.37
CA VAL A 133 -0.57 8.06 -1.49
C VAL A 133 -1.61 8.19 -0.39
N PHE A 134 -1.20 8.37 0.88
CA PHE A 134 -2.12 8.57 1.99
C PHE A 134 -2.97 9.83 1.83
N LYS A 135 -2.36 10.97 1.43
CA LYS A 135 -3.07 12.23 1.17
C LYS A 135 -4.14 12.07 0.08
N GLY A 136 -3.89 11.25 -0.94
CA GLY A 136 -4.85 10.92 -2.01
C GLY A 136 -5.86 9.82 -1.68
N ALA A 137 -5.89 9.33 -0.42
CA ALA A 137 -6.73 8.21 -0.01
C ALA A 137 -7.60 8.50 1.24
N LEU A 138 -7.66 9.74 1.71
CA LEU A 138 -8.27 10.08 3.01
C LEU A 138 -9.75 9.70 3.11
N ASN A 139 -10.54 9.91 2.05
CA ASN A 139 -11.95 9.52 2.03
C ASN A 139 -12.10 8.00 2.04
N LEU A 140 -11.29 7.29 1.26
CA LEU A 140 -11.23 5.84 1.22
C LEU A 140 -10.89 5.27 2.61
N LEU A 141 -9.84 5.78 3.27
CA LEU A 141 -9.38 5.32 4.58
C LEU A 141 -10.44 5.54 5.66
N SER A 142 -11.13 6.67 5.61
CA SER A 142 -12.24 6.97 6.51
C SER A 142 -13.42 6.02 6.31
N LYS A 143 -13.81 5.81 5.04
CA LYS A 143 -15.04 5.09 4.66
C LYS A 143 -14.90 3.57 4.73
N HIS A 144 -13.80 3.02 4.20
CA HIS A 144 -13.64 1.56 4.03
C HIS A 144 -12.84 0.92 5.15
N SER A 145 -12.01 1.70 5.87
CA SER A 145 -11.22 1.21 7.01
C SER A 145 -10.34 -0.03 6.69
N PRO A 146 -9.61 -0.03 5.57
CA PRO A 146 -8.79 -1.18 5.17
C PRO A 146 -7.67 -1.44 6.17
N ILE A 147 -7.13 -2.65 6.17
CA ILE A 147 -5.78 -2.89 6.67
C ILE A 147 -4.81 -2.27 5.66
N ILE A 148 -3.77 -1.59 6.14
CA ILE A 148 -2.74 -0.99 5.28
C ILE A 148 -1.40 -1.61 5.65
N GLN A 149 -0.74 -2.22 4.67
CA GLN A 149 0.67 -2.59 4.79
C GLN A 149 1.48 -1.58 4.00
N VAL A 150 2.48 -0.99 4.63
CA VAL A 150 3.32 0.01 3.99
C VAL A 150 4.79 -0.19 4.35
N GLU A 151 5.66 -0.02 3.34
CA GLU A 151 7.09 0.18 3.56
C GLU A 151 7.38 1.66 3.49
N MET A 152 7.97 2.24 4.55
CA MET A 152 8.33 3.65 4.58
C MET A 152 9.45 3.96 5.57
N PHE A 153 10.23 4.97 5.25
CA PHE A 153 11.16 5.60 6.20
C PHE A 153 10.35 6.36 7.26
N VAL A 154 10.93 6.54 8.44
CA VAL A 154 10.32 7.32 9.51
C VAL A 154 11.09 8.63 9.67
N ASP A 155 10.37 9.74 9.55
CA ASP A 155 10.84 11.10 9.79
C ASP A 155 9.76 11.92 10.52
N SER A 156 10.06 13.18 10.79
CA SER A 156 9.15 14.06 11.51
C SER A 156 7.83 14.31 10.78
N GLU A 157 7.84 14.41 9.43
CA GLU A 157 6.64 14.64 8.64
C GLU A 157 5.70 13.43 8.68
N ARG A 158 6.25 12.21 8.57
CA ARG A 158 5.48 10.97 8.65
C ARG A 158 4.91 10.73 10.05
N VAL A 159 5.69 11.03 11.08
CA VAL A 159 5.23 10.97 12.47
C VAL A 159 4.07 11.96 12.69
N GLU A 160 4.23 13.21 12.25
CA GLU A 160 3.17 14.23 12.36
C GLU A 160 1.90 13.80 11.60
N PHE A 161 2.05 13.27 10.39
CA PHE A 161 0.92 12.79 9.60
C PHE A 161 0.20 11.63 10.31
N TYR A 162 0.92 10.68 10.87
CA TYR A 162 0.30 9.61 11.65
C TYR A 162 -0.48 10.15 12.85
N GLU A 163 0.14 11.01 13.68
CA GLU A 163 -0.48 11.55 14.89
C GLU A 163 -1.67 12.47 14.60
N SER A 164 -1.58 13.27 13.52
CA SER A 164 -2.63 14.24 13.18
C SER A 164 -3.74 13.69 12.30
N THR A 165 -3.50 12.59 11.57
CA THR A 165 -4.42 12.10 10.53
C THR A 165 -4.81 10.65 10.74
N LEU A 166 -3.87 9.69 10.69
CA LEU A 166 -4.22 8.27 10.74
C LEU A 166 -4.71 7.84 12.13
N LYS A 167 -4.05 8.29 13.18
CA LYS A 167 -4.44 7.97 14.56
C LYS A 167 -5.81 8.53 14.94
N PRO A 168 -6.19 9.80 14.62
CA PRO A 168 -7.55 10.29 14.78
C PRO A 168 -8.61 9.57 13.94
N LEU A 169 -8.23 9.01 12.78
CA LEU A 169 -9.10 8.12 12.00
C LEU A 169 -9.29 6.75 12.65
N GLY A 170 -8.61 6.47 13.76
CA GLY A 170 -8.71 5.24 14.54
C GLY A 170 -7.71 4.15 14.14
N TYR A 171 -6.68 4.47 13.36
CA TYR A 171 -5.64 3.50 13.01
C TYR A 171 -4.60 3.34 14.11
N TYR A 172 -4.35 2.12 14.50
CA TYR A 172 -3.22 1.70 15.35
C TYR A 172 -2.04 1.31 14.46
N CYS A 173 -0.84 1.61 14.93
CA CYS A 173 0.40 1.29 14.24
C CYS A 173 0.99 -0.02 14.75
N TYR A 174 1.42 -0.87 13.85
CA TYR A 174 2.14 -2.12 14.12
C TYR A 174 3.40 -2.16 13.26
N LEU A 175 4.55 -2.27 13.90
CA LEU A 175 5.83 -2.52 13.23
C LEU A 175 5.95 -4.01 12.92
N ILE A 176 6.27 -4.37 11.68
CA ILE A 176 6.51 -5.76 11.28
C ILE A 176 7.96 -6.11 11.64
N LEU A 177 8.16 -7.08 12.50
CA LEU A 177 9.46 -7.66 12.85
C LEU A 177 9.60 -9.02 12.20
N LYS A 178 10.80 -9.61 12.28
CA LYS A 178 11.09 -10.93 11.71
C LYS A 178 10.13 -12.04 12.19
N GLU A 179 9.70 -11.97 13.46
CA GLU A 179 8.96 -13.05 14.11
C GLU A 179 7.53 -12.66 14.53
N GLY A 180 7.11 -11.42 14.25
CA GLY A 180 5.79 -10.95 14.67
C GLY A 180 5.56 -9.47 14.42
N LEU A 181 4.46 -8.98 14.98
CA LEU A 181 4.09 -7.58 14.98
C LEU A 181 4.23 -7.00 16.38
N ILE A 182 4.74 -5.80 16.48
CA ILE A 182 4.72 -5.03 17.73
C ILE A 182 3.84 -3.79 17.52
N ARG A 183 2.83 -3.62 18.41
CA ARG A 183 2.04 -2.40 18.42
C ARG A 183 2.84 -1.28 19.05
N THR A 184 2.90 -0.14 18.38
CA THR A 184 3.56 1.07 18.87
C THR A 184 2.56 2.21 19.03
N GLU A 185 2.82 3.13 19.94
CA GLU A 185 1.95 4.30 20.15
C GLU A 185 2.11 5.35 19.03
N SER A 186 3.26 5.33 18.35
CA SER A 186 3.56 6.18 17.20
C SER A 186 4.49 5.45 16.24
N LEU A 187 4.85 6.08 15.11
CA LEU A 187 5.86 5.55 14.20
C LEU A 187 7.23 5.52 14.90
N VAL A 188 7.92 4.41 14.78
CA VAL A 188 9.25 4.21 15.37
C VAL A 188 10.24 3.95 14.25
N ASP A 189 11.29 4.77 14.19
CA ASP A 189 12.40 4.52 13.27
C ASP A 189 13.16 3.26 13.71
N ASN A 190 13.21 2.29 12.82
CA ASN A 190 13.94 1.04 13.03
C ASN A 190 14.77 0.76 11.78
N PRO A 191 16.11 0.83 11.85
CA PRO A 191 16.99 0.64 10.70
C PRO A 191 16.87 -0.74 10.05
N ASP A 192 16.46 -1.76 10.84
CA ASP A 192 16.34 -3.15 10.39
C ASP A 192 14.95 -3.47 9.86
N CYS A 193 13.97 -2.57 10.04
CA CYS A 193 12.58 -2.82 9.65
C CYS A 193 11.84 -1.52 9.36
N ARG A 194 11.35 -1.39 8.12
CA ARG A 194 10.60 -0.23 7.63
C ARG A 194 9.17 -0.58 7.22
N ASN A 195 8.73 -1.78 7.56
CA ASN A 195 7.41 -2.28 7.21
C ASN A 195 6.44 -2.12 8.37
N PHE A 196 5.31 -1.49 8.11
CA PHE A 196 4.26 -1.22 9.07
C PHE A 196 2.93 -1.80 8.62
N ILE A 197 2.09 -2.14 9.58
CA ILE A 197 0.66 -2.36 9.38
C ILE A 197 -0.11 -1.29 10.14
N PHE A 198 -1.05 -0.65 9.45
CA PHE A 198 -2.08 0.16 10.11
C PHE A 198 -3.40 -0.58 10.07
N SER A 199 -4.04 -0.69 11.23
CA SER A 199 -5.35 -1.31 11.38
C SER A 199 -6.20 -0.52 12.37
N LYS A 200 -7.52 -0.43 12.14
CA LYS A 200 -8.45 0.16 13.11
C LYS A 200 -8.79 -0.79 14.25
N GLN A 201 -8.33 -2.02 14.19
CA GLN A 201 -8.45 -2.95 15.30
C GLN A 201 -7.25 -2.85 16.23
N LYS A 202 -7.50 -2.62 17.50
CA LYS A 202 -6.48 -2.64 18.55
C LYS A 202 -6.32 -4.07 19.03
N SER A 203 -5.09 -4.60 18.91
CA SER A 203 -4.80 -5.92 19.50
C SER A 203 -4.84 -5.88 21.03
N SER A 204 -5.19 -7.02 21.63
CA SER A 204 -5.17 -7.21 23.09
C SER A 204 -3.74 -7.25 23.64
N SER A 205 -2.77 -7.66 22.83
CA SER A 205 -1.34 -7.74 23.16
C SER A 205 -0.54 -6.67 22.41
N GLU A 206 0.54 -6.19 23.00
CA GLU A 206 1.50 -5.32 22.33
C GLU A 206 2.38 -6.07 21.33
N TYR A 207 2.60 -7.36 21.55
CA TYR A 207 3.36 -8.23 20.65
C TYR A 207 2.50 -9.41 20.16
N LEU A 208 2.50 -9.62 18.85
CA LEU A 208 1.75 -10.67 18.15
C LEU A 208 2.74 -11.53 17.37
N SER A 209 2.94 -12.77 17.78
CA SER A 209 3.88 -13.69 17.12
C SER A 209 3.31 -14.30 15.85
N PHE A 210 4.13 -14.45 14.81
CA PHE A 210 3.78 -15.17 13.58
C PHE A 210 3.66 -16.69 13.77
N SER A 211 4.08 -17.23 14.92
CA SER A 211 3.91 -18.65 15.23
C SER A 211 2.44 -19.09 15.30
N ASN A 212 1.53 -18.14 15.50
CA ASN A 212 0.08 -18.37 15.46
C ASN A 212 -0.59 -17.38 14.52
N LEU A 213 -0.42 -17.57 13.21
CA LEU A 213 -0.92 -16.69 12.19
C LEU A 213 -2.45 -16.51 12.21
N SER A 214 -3.20 -17.54 12.59
CA SER A 214 -4.67 -17.47 12.67
C SER A 214 -5.11 -16.48 13.77
N ALA A 215 -4.54 -16.61 14.97
CA ALA A 215 -4.82 -15.68 16.08
C ALA A 215 -4.37 -14.25 15.74
N LEU A 216 -3.23 -14.10 15.06
CA LEU A 216 -2.74 -12.81 14.59
C LEU A 216 -3.76 -12.12 13.64
N ILE A 217 -4.28 -12.87 12.67
CA ILE A 217 -5.26 -12.35 11.71
C ILE A 217 -6.54 -11.89 12.43
N ASP A 218 -7.01 -12.67 13.40
CA ASP A 218 -8.20 -12.32 14.18
C ASP A 218 -7.98 -11.07 15.04
N GLU A 219 -6.76 -10.85 15.53
CA GLU A 219 -6.39 -9.70 16.34
C GLU A 219 -6.27 -8.38 15.55
N ILE A 220 -5.87 -8.42 14.27
CA ILE A 220 -5.66 -7.22 13.46
C ILE A 220 -6.79 -6.94 12.44
N LYS A 221 -7.65 -7.94 12.20
CA LYS A 221 -8.74 -7.81 11.23
C LYS A 221 -9.88 -6.98 11.83
N PRO A 222 -10.37 -5.95 11.10
CA PRO A 222 -11.51 -5.18 11.58
C PRO A 222 -12.73 -6.09 11.83
N SER A 223 -13.39 -5.88 12.97
CA SER A 223 -14.68 -6.54 13.22
C SER A 223 -15.65 -6.19 12.10
N PRO A 224 -16.44 -7.14 11.58
CA PRO A 224 -17.49 -6.79 10.64
C PRO A 224 -18.40 -5.76 11.33
N ASN A 225 -18.61 -4.61 10.68
CA ASN A 225 -19.54 -3.60 11.18
C ASN A 225 -20.87 -4.33 11.50
N PRO A 226 -21.45 -4.15 12.69
CA PRO A 226 -22.78 -4.64 12.94
C PRO A 226 -23.69 -3.99 11.91
N VAL A 227 -24.23 -4.78 11.00
CA VAL A 227 -25.27 -4.35 10.07
C VAL A 227 -26.35 -3.73 10.92
N GLY A 228 -26.54 -2.41 10.80
CA GLY A 228 -27.57 -1.69 11.54
C GLY A 228 -28.90 -2.39 11.30
N SER A 229 -29.41 -3.03 12.32
CA SER A 229 -30.79 -3.49 12.36
C SER A 229 -31.66 -2.23 12.42
N SER A 230 -32.00 -1.68 11.24
CA SER A 230 -33.13 -0.78 11.14
C SER A 230 -34.36 -1.59 11.49
N ALA A 231 -34.78 -1.49 12.73
CA ALA A 231 -36.11 -1.92 13.13
C ALA A 231 -37.10 -1.09 12.30
N ILE A 232 -37.70 -1.72 11.31
CA ILE A 232 -38.93 -1.23 10.71
C ILE A 232 -40.01 -1.54 11.73
N SER A 233 -40.37 -0.53 12.51
CA SER A 233 -41.61 -0.56 13.28
C SER A 233 -42.75 -0.17 12.35
N SER A 234 -43.64 -1.11 12.19
CA SER A 234 -44.97 -1.01 11.59
C SER A 234 -45.77 0.23 12.03
#